data_74e586d124d370ea49e1852b21b225d3
#
_entry.id   74e586d124d370ea49e1852b21b225d3
#
_cell.length_a   1.000
_cell.length_b   1.000
_cell.length_c   1.000
_cell.angle_alpha   90.00
_cell.angle_beta   90.00
_cell.angle_gamma   90.00
#
_symmetry.space_group_name_H-M   'P 1'
#
loop_
_entity.id
_entity.type
_entity.pdbx_description
1 polymer ?
#
loop_
_entity_poly.entity_id
_entity_poly.type
_entity_poly.pdbx_seq_one_letter_code
_entity_poly.pdbx_strand_id
1 'polypeptide(L)'
;MTYQEVLEQARTCMGKCHACPVCNGLACKNTVPGPGAKGLGTGAIRNYQKWQELCVNMDTICENGDVDTSYDFFGHKLTIPVMAGPVGAVAMHYSDKYDDLRYNNVLVEGCAKAGILAFTGDGTNPAVMEGATDALKANGGCGVPTVKPWNLETVRQKMDLVKAADPCAIAMDIDAAGLPFLKGMTPPAGSKTMDQLKEIAAMAGKPFILKGIMTVKGAEKALEAGAAGIIVSNHGGRVLDQCPATAEVLPAIVDAVGGKMKVFVDGGIRSGMDVFKALALGADAVLIARPFVTAVYGGAQEGVQAYVDKLQAELADTMAMCGAHSLADIDRSMLFGF
;
A
#
# COMPACT_ATOMS: atom_id res chain seq x y z
N MET A 1 15.01 -15.09 -11.17
CA MET A 1 15.74 -14.43 -10.04
C MET A 1 14.98 -14.72 -8.76
N THR A 2 15.65 -15.05 -7.67
CA THR A 2 15.04 -15.21 -6.33
C THR A 2 14.95 -13.85 -5.63
N TYR A 3 14.04 -13.71 -4.66
CA TYR A 3 13.95 -12.45 -3.89
C TYR A 3 15.22 -12.16 -3.06
N GLN A 4 15.97 -13.19 -2.65
CA GLN A 4 17.26 -13.03 -1.98
C GLN A 4 18.30 -12.36 -2.92
N GLU A 5 18.40 -12.81 -4.16
CA GLU A 5 19.27 -12.20 -5.17
C GLU A 5 18.87 -10.74 -5.46
N VAL A 6 17.55 -10.46 -5.47
CA VAL A 6 17.02 -9.08 -5.58
C VAL A 6 17.55 -8.19 -4.45
N LEU A 7 17.50 -8.66 -3.19
CA LEU A 7 18.00 -7.92 -2.05
C LEU A 7 19.51 -7.67 -2.13
N GLU A 8 20.28 -8.66 -2.58
CA GLU A 8 21.72 -8.54 -2.77
C GLU A 8 22.07 -7.49 -3.83
N GLN A 9 21.36 -7.48 -4.95
CA GLN A 9 21.53 -6.47 -5.99
C GLN A 9 21.09 -5.08 -5.53
N ALA A 10 19.95 -4.99 -4.81
CA ALA A 10 19.49 -3.72 -4.27
C ALA A 10 20.52 -3.05 -3.35
N ARG A 11 21.23 -3.82 -2.52
CA ARG A 11 22.30 -3.30 -1.64
C ARG A 11 23.42 -2.59 -2.39
N THR A 12 23.67 -2.98 -3.62
CA THR A 12 24.74 -2.37 -4.44
C THR A 12 24.36 -1.00 -5.00
N CYS A 13 23.06 -0.67 -5.04
CA CYS A 13 22.58 0.54 -5.73
C CYS A 13 21.64 1.43 -4.91
N MET A 14 21.24 1.02 -3.70
CA MET A 14 20.38 1.81 -2.80
C MET A 14 21.24 2.50 -1.73
N GLY A 15 21.72 3.70 -2.01
CA GLY A 15 22.67 4.40 -1.14
C GLY A 15 22.16 4.77 0.26
N LYS A 16 20.85 5.02 0.41
CA LYS A 16 20.22 5.38 1.69
C LYS A 16 19.43 4.24 2.34
N CYS A 17 19.14 3.19 1.60
CA CYS A 17 18.43 2.03 2.08
C CYS A 17 19.39 0.84 2.17
N HIS A 18 19.38 0.13 3.29
CA HIS A 18 20.25 -1.02 3.52
C HIS A 18 19.77 -2.30 2.83
N ALA A 19 18.62 -2.29 2.14
CA ALA A 19 17.97 -3.48 1.58
C ALA A 19 18.05 -4.67 2.55
N CYS A 20 17.56 -4.45 3.77
CA CYS A 20 17.66 -5.40 4.87
C CYS A 20 16.97 -6.73 4.49
N PRO A 21 17.42 -7.89 5.01
CA PRO A 21 16.72 -9.16 4.82
C PRO A 21 15.25 -9.08 5.24
N VAL A 22 14.96 -8.31 6.30
CA VAL A 22 13.61 -7.95 6.72
C VAL A 22 13.56 -6.43 6.95
N CYS A 23 12.70 -5.74 6.22
CA CYS A 23 12.50 -4.29 6.35
C CYS A 23 11.66 -3.96 7.60
N ASN A 24 12.26 -4.03 8.79
CA ASN A 24 11.61 -3.82 10.09
C ASN A 24 11.68 -2.38 10.62
N GLY A 25 12.34 -1.47 9.90
CA GLY A 25 12.48 -0.07 10.28
C GLY A 25 13.64 0.25 11.24
N LEU A 26 14.32 -0.73 11.80
CA LEU A 26 15.38 -0.50 12.81
C LEU A 26 16.61 0.21 12.22
N ALA A 27 17.08 -0.24 11.06
CA ALA A 27 18.29 0.30 10.44
C ALA A 27 18.15 1.75 9.95
N CYS A 28 16.92 2.16 9.60
CA CYS A 28 16.64 3.48 9.00
C CYS A 28 15.68 4.34 9.84
N LYS A 29 15.54 4.05 11.14
CA LYS A 29 14.74 4.88 12.03
C LYS A 29 15.21 6.34 12.00
N ASN A 30 14.28 7.28 12.11
CA ASN A 30 14.58 8.71 12.18
C ASN A 30 15.36 9.27 10.96
N THR A 31 15.18 8.69 9.77
CA THR A 31 15.87 9.12 8.54
C THR A 31 14.89 9.68 7.49
N VAL A 32 14.07 10.63 7.84
CA VAL A 32 13.20 11.35 6.90
C VAL A 32 13.78 12.74 6.64
N PRO A 33 14.07 13.13 5.38
CA PRO A 33 13.92 12.38 4.12
C PRO A 33 14.85 11.16 4.03
N GLY A 34 14.30 10.05 3.57
CA GLY A 34 14.96 8.74 3.50
C GLY A 34 13.94 7.61 3.67
N PRO A 35 14.34 6.34 3.73
CA PRO A 35 13.42 5.21 3.82
C PRO A 35 12.74 5.05 5.20
N GLY A 36 13.18 5.78 6.23
CA GLY A 36 12.73 5.64 7.61
C GLY A 36 11.42 6.38 7.95
N ALA A 37 11.18 6.54 9.24
CA ALA A 37 10.01 7.21 9.80
C ALA A 37 10.39 8.54 10.48
N LYS A 38 9.38 9.40 10.67
CA LYS A 38 9.50 10.72 11.32
C LYS A 38 9.74 10.58 12.84
N GLY A 39 10.31 11.62 13.44
CA GLY A 39 10.52 11.68 14.88
C GLY A 39 11.56 10.66 15.36
N LEU A 40 11.21 9.86 16.35
CA LEU A 40 12.06 8.78 16.87
C LEU A 40 12.08 7.53 15.96
N GLY A 41 11.26 7.52 14.90
CA GLY A 41 11.14 6.42 13.98
C GLY A 41 10.31 5.23 14.50
N THR A 42 9.57 5.43 15.59
CA THR A 42 8.86 4.34 16.29
C THR A 42 7.69 3.78 15.48
N GLY A 43 7.02 4.62 14.67
CA GLY A 43 5.83 4.19 13.92
C GLY A 43 6.10 3.06 12.93
N ALA A 44 7.22 3.12 12.17
CA ALA A 44 7.57 2.05 11.23
C ALA A 44 7.95 0.75 11.94
N ILE A 45 8.68 0.86 13.06
CA ILE A 45 9.11 -0.28 13.87
C ILE A 45 7.88 -0.95 14.51
N ARG A 46 6.98 -0.17 15.13
CA ARG A 46 5.76 -0.67 15.73
C ARG A 46 4.84 -1.35 14.72
N ASN A 47 4.67 -0.78 13.52
CA ASN A 47 3.89 -1.41 12.47
C ASN A 47 4.38 -2.84 12.18
N TYR A 48 5.70 -3.02 12.04
CA TYR A 48 6.27 -4.35 11.80
C TYR A 48 6.07 -5.27 13.02
N GLN A 49 6.43 -4.79 14.22
CA GLN A 49 6.36 -5.59 15.46
C GLN A 49 4.96 -6.12 15.74
N LYS A 50 3.93 -5.28 15.55
CA LYS A 50 2.55 -5.67 15.84
C LYS A 50 2.02 -6.77 14.93
N TRP A 51 2.46 -6.85 13.69
CA TRP A 51 2.19 -8.02 12.85
C TRP A 51 2.90 -9.29 13.36
N GLN A 52 4.10 -9.17 13.93
CA GLN A 52 4.84 -10.33 14.45
C GLN A 52 4.30 -10.83 15.79
N GLU A 53 3.62 -10.00 16.57
CA GLU A 53 2.96 -10.39 17.82
C GLU A 53 1.70 -11.24 17.57
N LEU A 54 1.06 -11.13 16.41
CA LEU A 54 -0.07 -11.97 16.04
C LEU A 54 0.42 -13.40 15.71
N CYS A 55 -0.16 -14.40 16.35
CA CYS A 55 0.11 -15.81 16.07
C CYS A 55 -1.04 -16.43 15.28
N VAL A 56 -0.72 -17.38 14.40
CA VAL A 56 -1.67 -18.09 13.55
C VAL A 56 -2.04 -19.42 14.18
N ASN A 57 -3.30 -19.77 14.21
CA ASN A 57 -3.77 -21.08 14.66
C ASN A 57 -3.63 -22.09 13.51
N MET A 58 -2.72 -23.03 13.66
CA MET A 58 -2.56 -24.12 12.70
C MET A 58 -3.69 -25.14 12.88
N ASP A 59 -4.38 -25.48 11.80
CA ASP A 59 -5.36 -26.56 11.75
C ASP A 59 -5.26 -27.29 10.41
N THR A 60 -4.77 -28.53 10.46
CA THR A 60 -4.57 -29.39 9.29
C THR A 60 -5.56 -30.56 9.25
N ILE A 61 -6.58 -30.57 10.12
CA ILE A 61 -7.66 -31.55 10.05
C ILE A 61 -8.76 -31.01 9.12
N CYS A 62 -8.45 -31.00 7.84
CA CYS A 62 -9.30 -30.48 6.78
C CYS A 62 -9.17 -31.34 5.50
N GLU A 63 -10.03 -31.10 4.52
CA GLU A 63 -9.91 -31.71 3.20
C GLU A 63 -8.66 -31.20 2.49
N ASN A 64 -7.98 -32.10 1.76
CA ASN A 64 -6.91 -31.69 0.85
C ASN A 64 -7.52 -31.03 -0.39
N GLY A 65 -6.95 -29.90 -0.78
CA GLY A 65 -7.42 -29.17 -1.97
C GLY A 65 -6.41 -28.13 -2.42
N ASP A 66 -6.62 -27.63 -3.64
CA ASP A 66 -5.87 -26.49 -4.16
C ASP A 66 -6.26 -25.22 -3.40
N VAL A 67 -5.28 -24.31 -3.26
CA VAL A 67 -5.48 -23.02 -2.60
C VAL A 67 -5.63 -21.94 -3.66
N ASP A 68 -6.75 -21.22 -3.66
CA ASP A 68 -6.98 -20.06 -4.52
C ASP A 68 -6.68 -18.77 -3.73
N THR A 69 -5.59 -18.08 -4.10
CA THR A 69 -5.18 -16.80 -3.54
C THR A 69 -5.72 -15.60 -4.31
N SER A 70 -6.54 -15.82 -5.35
CA SER A 70 -7.00 -14.74 -6.22
C SER A 70 -7.97 -13.78 -5.52
N TYR A 71 -7.91 -12.50 -5.88
CA TYR A 71 -8.71 -11.43 -5.30
C TYR A 71 -9.38 -10.58 -6.38
N ASP A 72 -10.64 -10.19 -6.17
CA ASP A 72 -11.33 -9.21 -7.03
C ASP A 72 -11.20 -7.80 -6.45
N PHE A 73 -10.52 -6.93 -7.19
CA PHE A 73 -10.39 -5.52 -6.88
C PHE A 73 -11.28 -4.69 -7.81
N PHE A 74 -12.50 -4.38 -7.36
CA PHE A 74 -13.49 -3.61 -8.13
C PHE A 74 -13.67 -4.11 -9.57
N GLY A 75 -13.79 -5.44 -9.75
CA GLY A 75 -13.95 -6.10 -11.05
C GLY A 75 -12.64 -6.45 -11.76
N HIS A 76 -11.48 -6.18 -11.17
CA HIS A 76 -10.17 -6.56 -11.70
C HIS A 76 -9.61 -7.75 -10.91
N LYS A 77 -9.45 -8.89 -11.57
CA LYS A 77 -8.92 -10.10 -10.95
C LYS A 77 -7.41 -10.00 -10.73
N LEU A 78 -6.97 -10.12 -9.48
CA LEU A 78 -5.57 -10.17 -9.06
C LEU A 78 -5.18 -11.60 -8.69
N THR A 79 -3.89 -11.94 -8.83
CA THR A 79 -3.34 -13.26 -8.45
C THR A 79 -3.28 -13.45 -6.94
N ILE A 80 -3.09 -12.37 -6.20
CA ILE A 80 -3.02 -12.34 -4.73
C ILE A 80 -3.65 -11.03 -4.20
N PRO A 81 -4.12 -10.97 -2.95
CA PRO A 81 -4.71 -9.76 -2.34
C PRO A 81 -3.63 -8.76 -1.90
N VAL A 82 -2.67 -8.48 -2.79
CA VAL A 82 -1.55 -7.57 -2.53
C VAL A 82 -1.42 -6.56 -3.67
N MET A 83 -1.17 -5.31 -3.31
CA MET A 83 -0.91 -4.22 -4.25
C MET A 83 0.36 -3.48 -3.85
N ALA A 84 1.11 -2.99 -4.82
CA ALA A 84 2.25 -2.12 -4.53
C ALA A 84 1.74 -0.75 -4.06
N GLY A 85 2.18 -0.30 -2.88
CA GLY A 85 1.77 0.97 -2.29
C GLY A 85 2.46 2.17 -2.95
N PRO A 86 1.83 3.37 -2.91
CA PRO A 86 2.36 4.56 -3.55
C PRO A 86 3.67 5.04 -2.90
N VAL A 87 4.68 5.30 -3.73
CA VAL A 87 5.96 5.87 -3.32
C VAL A 87 6.34 6.99 -4.30
N GLY A 88 6.80 8.11 -3.77
CA GLY A 88 7.32 9.23 -4.54
C GLY A 88 8.65 9.71 -3.99
N ALA A 89 9.31 10.61 -4.73
CA ALA A 89 10.62 11.16 -4.42
C ALA A 89 11.71 10.07 -4.21
N VAL A 90 11.70 9.05 -5.07
CA VAL A 90 12.56 7.85 -4.90
C VAL A 90 14.03 8.21 -4.96
N ALA A 91 14.46 9.14 -5.81
CA ALA A 91 15.83 9.61 -5.86
C ALA A 91 16.26 10.26 -4.54
N MET A 92 15.38 11.04 -3.91
CA MET A 92 15.65 11.66 -2.61
C MET A 92 15.75 10.63 -1.48
N HIS A 93 14.90 9.61 -1.50
CA HIS A 93 14.75 8.65 -0.39
C HIS A 93 15.68 7.45 -0.49
N TYR A 94 16.09 7.06 -1.69
CA TYR A 94 16.85 5.82 -1.91
C TYR A 94 18.18 6.05 -2.62
N SER A 95 18.17 6.35 -3.91
CA SER A 95 19.34 6.75 -4.71
C SER A 95 18.91 7.32 -6.06
N ASP A 96 19.85 7.86 -6.84
CA ASP A 96 19.64 8.43 -8.15
C ASP A 96 19.55 7.41 -9.30
N LYS A 97 19.58 6.11 -9.01
CA LYS A 97 19.38 5.04 -10.00
C LYS A 97 18.04 5.19 -10.73
N TYR A 98 16.99 5.59 -10.02
CA TYR A 98 15.66 5.88 -10.54
C TYR A 98 15.20 7.28 -10.12
N ASP A 99 14.62 8.02 -11.05
CA ASP A 99 13.68 9.09 -10.77
C ASP A 99 12.24 8.52 -10.64
N ASP A 100 11.29 9.36 -10.26
CA ASP A 100 9.90 8.91 -10.05
C ASP A 100 9.25 8.42 -11.36
N LEU A 101 9.61 8.98 -12.52
CA LEU A 101 9.05 8.57 -13.81
C LEU A 101 9.51 7.15 -14.17
N ARG A 102 10.81 6.91 -14.14
CA ARG A 102 11.39 5.59 -14.44
C ARG A 102 10.95 4.55 -13.42
N TYR A 103 10.86 4.93 -12.15
CA TYR A 103 10.38 4.06 -11.10
C TYR A 103 8.93 3.62 -11.35
N ASN A 104 8.03 4.57 -11.65
CA ASN A 104 6.62 4.26 -11.92
C ASN A 104 6.47 3.37 -13.16
N ASN A 105 7.21 3.63 -14.24
CA ASN A 105 7.17 2.78 -15.43
C ASN A 105 7.53 1.33 -15.11
N VAL A 106 8.64 1.11 -14.39
CA VAL A 106 9.08 -0.24 -14.00
C VAL A 106 8.09 -0.90 -13.05
N LEU A 107 7.61 -0.17 -12.05
CA LEU A 107 6.70 -0.70 -11.05
C LEU A 107 5.35 -1.10 -11.66
N VAL A 108 4.72 -0.22 -12.43
CA VAL A 108 3.40 -0.47 -13.05
C VAL A 108 3.47 -1.66 -14.00
N GLU A 109 4.47 -1.68 -14.89
CA GLU A 109 4.67 -2.80 -15.81
C GLU A 109 4.96 -4.12 -15.07
N GLY A 110 5.81 -4.09 -14.04
CA GLY A 110 6.14 -5.27 -13.23
C GLY A 110 4.93 -5.80 -12.47
N CYS A 111 4.13 -4.92 -11.87
CA CYS A 111 2.90 -5.30 -11.18
C CYS A 111 1.86 -5.90 -12.14
N ALA A 112 1.65 -5.25 -13.30
CA ALA A 112 0.72 -5.76 -14.32
C ALA A 112 1.11 -7.16 -14.82
N LYS A 113 2.40 -7.40 -15.08
CA LYS A 113 2.93 -8.72 -15.48
C LYS A 113 2.75 -9.77 -14.37
N ALA A 114 2.93 -9.38 -13.12
CA ALA A 114 2.77 -10.26 -11.96
C ALA A 114 1.29 -10.48 -11.56
N GLY A 115 0.35 -9.86 -12.26
CA GLY A 115 -1.09 -9.98 -11.99
C GLY A 115 -1.56 -9.26 -10.72
N ILE A 116 -0.88 -8.18 -10.32
CA ILE A 116 -1.28 -7.30 -9.22
C ILE A 116 -1.35 -5.84 -9.69
N LEU A 117 -1.79 -4.92 -8.83
CA LEU A 117 -1.88 -3.50 -9.14
C LEU A 117 -0.78 -2.68 -8.46
N ALA A 118 -0.38 -1.59 -9.11
CA ALA A 118 0.46 -0.56 -8.51
C ALA A 118 -0.37 0.69 -8.14
N PHE A 119 -0.22 1.16 -6.91
CA PHE A 119 -0.59 2.53 -6.55
C PHE A 119 0.60 3.43 -6.88
N THR A 120 0.38 4.44 -7.73
CA THR A 120 1.44 5.39 -8.09
C THR A 120 1.44 6.60 -7.16
N GLY A 121 2.61 7.21 -6.97
CA GLY A 121 2.76 8.39 -6.12
C GLY A 121 2.47 9.71 -6.86
N ASP A 122 2.38 10.79 -6.10
CA ASP A 122 2.25 12.17 -6.55
C ASP A 122 3.34 13.04 -5.91
N GLY A 123 3.66 14.15 -6.55
CA GLY A 123 4.67 15.10 -6.10
C GLY A 123 4.36 16.54 -6.50
N THR A 124 5.25 17.46 -6.10
CA THR A 124 5.18 18.88 -6.48
C THR A 124 5.55 19.13 -7.94
N ASN A 125 6.35 18.23 -8.53
CA ASN A 125 6.68 18.27 -9.95
C ASN A 125 5.51 17.65 -10.76
N PRO A 126 4.84 18.42 -11.65
CA PRO A 126 3.73 17.90 -12.47
C PRO A 126 4.11 16.66 -13.28
N ALA A 127 5.35 16.58 -13.79
CA ALA A 127 5.84 15.46 -14.58
C ALA A 127 5.72 14.11 -13.87
N VAL A 128 5.73 14.07 -12.52
CA VAL A 128 5.58 12.82 -11.75
C VAL A 128 4.20 12.21 -11.99
N MET A 129 3.14 13.01 -11.91
CA MET A 129 1.78 12.53 -12.13
C MET A 129 1.50 12.27 -13.63
N GLU A 130 2.06 13.08 -14.52
CA GLU A 130 1.98 12.85 -15.96
C GLU A 130 2.63 11.52 -16.34
N GLY A 131 3.87 11.28 -15.92
CA GLY A 131 4.58 10.03 -16.18
C GLY A 131 3.92 8.80 -15.54
N ALA A 132 3.36 8.95 -14.33
CA ALA A 132 2.56 7.89 -13.70
C ALA A 132 1.30 7.57 -14.51
N THR A 133 0.61 8.60 -15.03
CA THR A 133 -0.57 8.44 -15.89
C THR A 133 -0.22 7.73 -17.19
N ASP A 134 0.91 8.08 -17.81
CA ASP A 134 1.39 7.44 -19.04
C ASP A 134 1.77 5.98 -18.81
N ALA A 135 2.42 5.66 -17.67
CA ALA A 135 2.71 4.29 -17.29
C ALA A 135 1.43 3.45 -17.12
N LEU A 136 0.39 4.02 -16.49
CA LEU A 136 -0.91 3.35 -16.37
C LEU A 136 -1.56 3.12 -17.74
N LYS A 137 -1.59 4.13 -18.62
CA LYS A 137 -2.10 4.00 -20.01
C LYS A 137 -1.39 2.88 -20.77
N ALA A 138 -0.06 2.85 -20.70
CA ALA A 138 0.75 1.83 -21.40
C ALA A 138 0.46 0.40 -20.90
N ASN A 139 -0.12 0.26 -19.72
CA ASN A 139 -0.49 -1.03 -19.10
C ASN A 139 -2.01 -1.20 -18.96
N GLY A 140 -2.80 -0.60 -19.84
CA GLY A 140 -4.25 -0.82 -19.90
C GLY A 140 -5.03 -0.30 -18.69
N GLY A 141 -4.53 0.75 -18.01
CA GLY A 141 -5.13 1.30 -16.81
C GLY A 141 -4.89 0.47 -15.54
N CYS A 142 -4.03 -0.55 -15.61
CA CYS A 142 -3.75 -1.49 -14.52
C CYS A 142 -3.03 -0.82 -13.35
N GLY A 143 -3.79 -0.12 -12.50
CA GLY A 143 -3.28 0.53 -11.29
C GLY A 143 -4.19 1.62 -10.74
N VAL A 144 -3.70 2.28 -9.69
CA VAL A 144 -4.43 3.29 -8.91
C VAL A 144 -3.54 4.52 -8.70
N PRO A 145 -3.79 5.62 -9.41
CA PRO A 145 -3.07 6.87 -9.13
C PRO A 145 -3.48 7.43 -7.77
N THR A 146 -2.51 7.86 -6.98
CA THR A 146 -2.72 8.42 -5.64
C THR A 146 -2.44 9.91 -5.65
N VAL A 147 -3.48 10.73 -5.59
CA VAL A 147 -3.40 12.20 -5.57
C VAL A 147 -3.17 12.69 -4.15
N LYS A 148 -2.25 13.63 -3.95
CA LYS A 148 -2.04 14.26 -2.65
C LYS A 148 -3.16 15.26 -2.31
N PRO A 149 -3.34 15.58 -1.02
CA PRO A 149 -4.42 16.46 -0.57
C PRO A 149 -4.09 17.94 -0.84
N TRP A 150 -3.82 18.29 -2.11
CA TRP A 150 -3.61 19.67 -2.57
C TRP A 150 -4.87 20.53 -2.35
N ASN A 151 -4.80 21.85 -2.66
CA ASN A 151 -5.99 22.64 -2.76
C ASN A 151 -6.96 22.07 -3.83
N LEU A 152 -8.24 22.40 -3.76
CA LEU A 152 -9.28 21.81 -4.62
C LEU A 152 -9.02 22.04 -6.12
N GLU A 153 -8.49 23.19 -6.49
CA GLU A 153 -8.15 23.48 -7.88
C GLU A 153 -7.10 22.51 -8.43
N THR A 154 -6.01 22.31 -7.70
CA THR A 154 -4.95 21.37 -8.09
C THR A 154 -5.45 19.93 -8.06
N VAL A 155 -6.30 19.55 -7.08
CA VAL A 155 -6.91 18.22 -7.04
C VAL A 155 -7.74 17.99 -8.29
N ARG A 156 -8.57 18.96 -8.72
CA ARG A 156 -9.39 18.85 -9.92
C ARG A 156 -8.55 18.61 -11.17
N GLN A 157 -7.50 19.43 -11.37
CA GLN A 157 -6.59 19.29 -12.51
C GLN A 157 -5.92 17.90 -12.54
N LYS A 158 -5.46 17.42 -11.38
CA LYS A 158 -4.84 16.08 -11.28
C LYS A 158 -5.85 14.93 -11.48
N MET A 159 -7.07 15.07 -10.97
CA MET A 159 -8.14 14.11 -11.22
C MET A 159 -8.48 13.98 -12.70
N ASP A 160 -8.57 15.12 -13.42
CA ASP A 160 -8.84 15.13 -14.86
C ASP A 160 -7.68 14.48 -15.65
N LEU A 161 -6.44 14.72 -15.25
CA LEU A 161 -5.27 14.09 -15.84
C LEU A 161 -5.31 12.56 -15.67
N VAL A 162 -5.47 12.06 -14.44
CA VAL A 162 -5.36 10.63 -14.16
C VAL A 162 -6.54 9.83 -14.71
N LYS A 163 -7.73 10.41 -14.81
CA LYS A 163 -8.89 9.78 -15.46
C LYS A 163 -8.61 9.38 -16.91
N ALA A 164 -7.73 10.12 -17.61
CA ALA A 164 -7.34 9.81 -18.97
C ALA A 164 -6.59 8.48 -19.15
N ALA A 165 -6.11 7.88 -18.06
CA ALA A 165 -5.51 6.53 -18.07
C ALA A 165 -6.53 5.40 -17.88
N ASP A 166 -7.81 5.72 -17.65
CA ASP A 166 -8.87 4.76 -17.31
C ASP A 166 -8.47 3.80 -16.16
N PRO A 167 -8.00 4.32 -15.00
CA PRO A 167 -7.48 3.48 -13.93
C PRO A 167 -8.57 2.65 -13.25
N CYS A 168 -8.15 1.57 -12.56
CA CYS A 168 -9.07 0.70 -11.79
C CYS A 168 -9.82 1.44 -10.68
N ALA A 169 -9.15 2.40 -10.03
CA ALA A 169 -9.66 3.28 -8.99
C ALA A 169 -8.79 4.52 -8.92
N ILE A 170 -9.19 5.52 -8.14
CA ILE A 170 -8.35 6.70 -7.82
C ILE A 170 -8.25 6.82 -6.30
N ALA A 171 -7.05 7.06 -5.79
CA ALA A 171 -6.81 7.22 -4.36
C ALA A 171 -6.38 8.65 -3.99
N MET A 172 -6.59 9.02 -2.73
CA MET A 172 -5.99 10.20 -2.11
C MET A 172 -5.35 9.80 -0.77
N ASP A 173 -4.08 10.11 -0.57
CA ASP A 173 -3.40 9.96 0.71
C ASP A 173 -3.61 11.22 1.57
N ILE A 174 -4.75 11.29 2.28
CA ILE A 174 -5.17 12.46 3.06
C ILE A 174 -4.18 12.79 4.19
N ASP A 175 -3.52 11.79 4.73
CA ASP A 175 -2.50 11.92 5.78
C ASP A 175 -1.20 12.57 5.27
N ALA A 176 -0.98 12.63 3.96
CA ALA A 176 0.15 13.34 3.37
C ALA A 176 0.16 14.85 3.71
N ALA A 177 -0.96 15.42 4.16
CA ALA A 177 -1.00 16.74 4.79
C ALA A 177 0.03 16.88 5.95
N GLY A 178 0.43 15.79 6.60
CA GLY A 178 1.44 15.73 7.65
C GLY A 178 2.89 15.59 7.16
N LEU A 179 3.12 15.38 5.87
CA LEU A 179 4.48 15.21 5.34
C LEU A 179 5.30 16.51 5.46
N PRO A 180 6.52 16.45 6.04
CA PRO A 180 7.34 17.65 6.25
C PRO A 180 7.61 18.44 4.98
N PHE A 181 7.78 17.76 3.84
CA PHE A 181 8.15 18.40 2.57
C PHE A 181 6.98 19.08 1.88
N LEU A 182 5.73 18.81 2.27
CA LEU A 182 4.55 19.41 1.65
C LEU A 182 4.04 20.64 2.40
N LYS A 183 4.49 20.82 3.65
CA LYS A 183 4.15 22.00 4.44
C LYS A 183 4.82 23.24 3.85
N GLY A 184 4.04 24.24 3.50
CA GLY A 184 4.54 25.49 2.92
C GLY A 184 4.95 25.41 1.45
N MET A 185 4.65 24.31 0.77
CA MET A 185 4.85 24.20 -0.68
C MET A 185 3.75 24.93 -1.48
N THR A 186 4.04 25.17 -2.74
CA THR A 186 3.06 25.68 -3.71
C THR A 186 2.89 24.63 -4.80
N PRO A 187 1.66 24.13 -5.05
CA PRO A 187 0.41 24.45 -4.35
C PRO A 187 0.38 23.90 -2.91
N PRO A 188 -0.43 24.48 -2.00
CA PRO A 188 -0.51 24.02 -0.63
C PRO A 188 -1.27 22.70 -0.53
N ALA A 189 -0.73 21.77 0.27
CA ALA A 189 -1.41 20.54 0.67
C ALA A 189 -1.88 20.67 2.13
N GLY A 190 -3.05 20.10 2.46
CA GLY A 190 -3.59 20.18 3.81
C GLY A 190 -4.82 19.31 4.02
N SER A 191 -5.29 19.27 5.27
CA SER A 191 -6.52 18.56 5.65
C SER A 191 -7.72 19.02 4.81
N LYS A 192 -8.74 18.17 4.72
CA LYS A 192 -9.98 18.45 3.99
C LYS A 192 -11.18 18.44 4.93
N THR A 193 -12.13 19.33 4.70
CA THR A 193 -13.44 19.29 5.33
C THR A 193 -14.29 18.17 4.73
N MET A 194 -15.41 17.82 5.39
CA MET A 194 -16.33 16.82 4.85
C MET A 194 -16.88 17.22 3.48
N ASP A 195 -17.25 18.49 3.30
CA ASP A 195 -17.78 19.00 2.02
C ASP A 195 -16.73 18.89 0.90
N GLN A 196 -15.47 19.23 1.21
CA GLN A 196 -14.36 19.05 0.28
C GLN A 196 -14.11 17.58 -0.07
N LEU A 197 -14.21 16.67 0.89
CA LEU A 197 -14.05 15.23 0.62
C LEU A 197 -15.20 14.68 -0.23
N LYS A 198 -16.45 15.09 0.02
CA LYS A 198 -17.61 14.75 -0.82
C LYS A 198 -17.43 15.25 -2.26
N GLU A 199 -16.95 16.48 -2.43
CA GLU A 199 -16.63 17.05 -3.74
C GLU A 199 -15.54 16.24 -4.45
N ILE A 200 -14.45 15.92 -3.75
CA ILE A 200 -13.33 15.13 -4.29
C ILE A 200 -13.77 13.71 -4.70
N ALA A 201 -14.55 13.03 -3.85
CA ALA A 201 -15.08 11.72 -4.16
C ALA A 201 -15.98 11.74 -5.41
N ALA A 202 -16.84 12.77 -5.53
CA ALA A 202 -17.68 12.93 -6.71
C ALA A 202 -16.88 13.23 -7.99
N MET A 203 -15.76 13.97 -7.88
CA MET A 203 -14.88 14.26 -9.01
C MET A 203 -14.16 13.01 -9.54
N ALA A 204 -13.93 11.98 -8.72
CA ALA A 204 -13.12 10.84 -9.12
C ALA A 204 -13.71 10.08 -10.33
N GLY A 205 -15.04 9.91 -10.40
CA GLY A 205 -15.70 9.21 -11.50
C GLY A 205 -15.32 7.73 -11.63
N LYS A 206 -14.55 7.22 -10.68
CA LYS A 206 -14.07 5.85 -10.48
C LYS A 206 -14.23 5.51 -8.99
N PRO A 207 -14.10 4.23 -8.56
CA PRO A 207 -14.00 3.92 -7.14
C PRO A 207 -12.96 4.81 -6.45
N PHE A 208 -13.39 5.60 -5.46
CA PHE A 208 -12.49 6.52 -4.75
C PHE A 208 -12.01 5.88 -3.44
N ILE A 209 -10.71 5.89 -3.21
CA ILE A 209 -10.08 5.28 -2.03
C ILE A 209 -9.38 6.35 -1.20
N LEU A 210 -9.70 6.44 0.08
CA LEU A 210 -9.08 7.38 0.99
C LEU A 210 -8.02 6.69 1.87
N LYS A 211 -6.75 7.05 1.68
CA LYS A 211 -5.60 6.49 2.42
C LYS A 211 -5.21 7.38 3.60
N GLY A 212 -4.77 6.76 4.70
CA GLY A 212 -4.32 7.46 5.91
C GLY A 212 -5.37 7.47 7.01
N ILE A 213 -6.22 6.47 7.04
CA ILE A 213 -7.30 6.32 8.02
C ILE A 213 -6.81 5.44 9.17
N MET A 214 -6.82 6.00 10.40
CA MET A 214 -6.30 5.33 11.60
C MET A 214 -7.31 5.29 12.76
N THR A 215 -8.56 5.70 12.51
CA THR A 215 -9.60 5.74 13.55
C THR A 215 -10.96 5.32 13.00
N VAL A 216 -11.80 4.73 13.85
CA VAL A 216 -13.20 4.43 13.53
C VAL A 216 -13.92 5.67 13.00
N LYS A 217 -13.82 6.79 13.70
CA LYS A 217 -14.43 8.07 13.27
C LYS A 217 -13.93 8.55 11.91
N GLY A 218 -12.65 8.27 11.58
CA GLY A 218 -12.08 8.58 10.26
C GLY A 218 -12.70 7.70 9.17
N ALA A 219 -12.91 6.42 9.46
CA ALA A 219 -13.54 5.47 8.54
C ALA A 219 -15.02 5.81 8.28
N GLU A 220 -15.78 6.16 9.34
CA GLU A 220 -17.16 6.63 9.23
C GLU A 220 -17.27 7.88 8.35
N LYS A 221 -16.37 8.84 8.54
CA LYS A 221 -16.30 10.05 7.69
C LYS A 221 -15.96 9.73 6.24
N ALA A 222 -15.04 8.80 6.00
CA ALA A 222 -14.71 8.37 4.63
C ALA A 222 -15.92 7.74 3.94
N LEU A 223 -16.66 6.88 4.65
CA LEU A 223 -17.90 6.28 4.17
C LEU A 223 -18.97 7.37 3.87
N GLU A 224 -19.18 8.31 4.80
CA GLU A 224 -20.11 9.44 4.60
C GLU A 224 -19.71 10.32 3.41
N ALA A 225 -18.42 10.47 3.13
CA ALA A 225 -17.91 11.23 1.99
C ALA A 225 -18.10 10.50 0.64
N GLY A 226 -18.53 9.24 0.65
CA GLY A 226 -18.73 8.45 -0.57
C GLY A 226 -17.49 7.69 -1.04
N ALA A 227 -16.51 7.44 -0.16
CA ALA A 227 -15.39 6.58 -0.49
C ALA A 227 -15.86 5.13 -0.74
N ALA A 228 -15.38 4.53 -1.83
CA ALA A 228 -15.59 3.11 -2.12
C ALA A 228 -14.66 2.20 -1.31
N GLY A 229 -13.58 2.76 -0.77
CA GLY A 229 -12.64 2.05 0.08
C GLY A 229 -11.77 2.99 0.91
N ILE A 230 -11.15 2.43 1.94
CA ILE A 230 -10.13 3.09 2.74
C ILE A 230 -8.86 2.25 2.81
N ILE A 231 -7.73 2.92 3.03
CA ILE A 231 -6.49 2.24 3.42
C ILE A 231 -6.18 2.65 4.86
N VAL A 232 -6.24 1.67 5.77
CA VAL A 232 -5.77 1.82 7.15
C VAL A 232 -4.26 1.98 7.11
N SER A 233 -3.78 3.19 7.40
CA SER A 233 -2.39 3.57 7.15
C SER A 233 -1.98 4.73 8.04
N ASN A 234 -0.81 4.63 8.65
CA ASN A 234 -0.09 5.73 9.30
C ASN A 234 1.10 6.22 8.46
N HIS A 235 1.05 5.98 7.12
CA HIS A 235 2.11 6.33 6.17
C HIS A 235 3.48 5.73 6.54
N GLY A 236 3.48 4.57 7.20
CA GLY A 236 4.72 3.95 7.68
C GLY A 236 5.47 4.80 8.70
N GLY A 237 4.77 5.62 9.48
CA GLY A 237 5.34 6.52 10.49
C GLY A 237 5.92 7.82 9.92
N ARG A 238 5.66 8.15 8.65
CA ARG A 238 6.27 9.32 7.97
C ARG A 238 5.55 10.64 8.23
N VAL A 239 4.28 10.60 8.62
CA VAL A 239 3.44 11.80 8.81
C VAL A 239 3.32 12.21 10.28
N LEU A 240 3.21 11.25 11.18
CA LEU A 240 3.14 11.44 12.63
C LEU A 240 3.86 10.27 13.31
N ASP A 241 4.72 10.59 14.30
CA ASP A 241 5.35 9.56 15.13
C ASP A 241 4.41 9.14 16.28
N GLN A 242 4.71 8.00 16.90
CA GLN A 242 3.98 7.46 18.06
C GLN A 242 2.49 7.17 17.81
N CYS A 243 2.08 7.01 16.56
CA CYS A 243 0.77 6.46 16.23
C CYS A 243 0.70 4.98 16.62
N PRO A 244 -0.52 4.45 16.90
CA PRO A 244 -0.72 3.01 16.94
C PRO A 244 -0.29 2.36 15.62
N ALA A 245 0.03 1.07 15.67
CA ALA A 245 0.25 0.31 14.45
C ALA A 245 -1.07 0.05 13.73
N THR A 246 -0.97 -0.17 12.41
CA THR A 246 -2.16 -0.43 11.59
C THR A 246 -2.85 -1.74 12.00
N ALA A 247 -2.08 -2.77 12.39
CA ALA A 247 -2.62 -4.02 12.94
C ALA A 247 -3.49 -3.82 14.21
N GLU A 248 -3.15 -2.82 15.04
CA GLU A 248 -3.86 -2.57 16.31
C GLU A 248 -5.23 -1.92 16.11
N VAL A 249 -5.38 -1.09 15.08
CA VAL A 249 -6.62 -0.34 14.82
C VAL A 249 -7.52 -1.00 13.77
N LEU A 250 -6.97 -1.91 12.97
CA LEU A 250 -7.67 -2.54 11.86
C LEU A 250 -8.97 -3.24 12.28
N PRO A 251 -9.01 -4.10 13.33
CA PRO A 251 -10.23 -4.83 13.68
C PRO A 251 -11.40 -3.89 14.00
N ALA A 252 -11.17 -2.86 14.82
CA ALA A 252 -12.21 -1.91 15.20
C ALA A 252 -12.73 -1.09 14.01
N ILE A 253 -11.85 -0.77 13.06
CA ILE A 253 -12.22 -0.05 11.83
C ILE A 253 -13.07 -0.96 10.92
N VAL A 254 -12.66 -2.22 10.73
CA VAL A 254 -13.41 -3.21 9.95
C VAL A 254 -14.81 -3.40 10.52
N ASP A 255 -14.93 -3.58 11.83
CA ASP A 255 -16.20 -3.76 12.52
C ASP A 255 -17.13 -2.54 12.34
N ALA A 256 -16.60 -1.33 12.42
CA ALA A 256 -17.35 -0.10 12.23
C ALA A 256 -17.85 0.12 10.79
N VAL A 257 -17.04 -0.29 9.81
CA VAL A 257 -17.39 -0.19 8.38
C VAL A 257 -18.48 -1.21 8.02
N GLY A 258 -18.44 -2.40 8.63
CA GLY A 258 -19.47 -3.43 8.47
C GLY A 258 -19.71 -3.85 7.02
N GLY A 259 -18.66 -3.96 6.21
CA GLY A 259 -18.74 -4.37 4.80
C GLY A 259 -19.34 -3.33 3.84
N LYS A 260 -19.61 -2.10 4.28
CA LYS A 260 -20.23 -1.04 3.45
C LYS A 260 -19.25 -0.39 2.47
N MET A 261 -17.94 -0.55 2.68
CA MET A 261 -16.87 -0.17 1.76
C MET A 261 -15.69 -1.12 1.94
N LYS A 262 -14.76 -1.14 0.97
CA LYS A 262 -13.55 -1.94 1.07
C LYS A 262 -12.58 -1.38 2.11
N VAL A 263 -11.95 -2.28 2.89
CA VAL A 263 -10.94 -1.93 3.89
C VAL A 263 -9.61 -2.57 3.50
N PHE A 264 -8.69 -1.75 3.05
CA PHE A 264 -7.31 -2.15 2.80
C PHE A 264 -6.43 -1.74 3.98
N VAL A 265 -5.24 -2.34 4.10
CA VAL A 265 -4.27 -1.99 5.13
C VAL A 265 -2.85 -1.95 4.58
N ASP A 266 -2.02 -1.03 5.08
CA ASP A 266 -0.59 -1.00 4.83
C ASP A 266 0.22 -0.91 6.13
N GLY A 267 1.55 -0.85 6.00
CA GLY A 267 2.45 -0.62 7.13
C GLY A 267 2.86 -1.88 7.88
N GLY A 268 4.11 -2.27 7.72
CA GLY A 268 4.72 -3.37 8.46
C GLY A 268 4.62 -4.74 7.81
N ILE A 269 3.73 -4.96 6.85
CA ILE A 269 3.52 -6.23 6.13
C ILE A 269 4.74 -6.55 5.25
N ARG A 270 5.29 -7.79 5.37
CA ARG A 270 6.53 -8.20 4.68
C ARG A 270 6.49 -9.60 4.09
N SER A 271 5.55 -10.43 4.51
CA SER A 271 5.45 -11.84 4.14
C SER A 271 4.01 -12.20 3.78
N GLY A 272 3.83 -13.35 3.11
CA GLY A 272 2.51 -13.92 2.86
C GLY A 272 1.76 -14.25 4.15
N MET A 273 2.48 -14.64 5.22
CA MET A 273 1.88 -14.82 6.54
C MET A 273 1.34 -13.49 7.12
N ASP A 274 2.03 -12.36 6.94
CA ASP A 274 1.49 -11.07 7.38
C ASP A 274 0.25 -10.69 6.56
N VAL A 275 0.21 -11.05 5.25
CA VAL A 275 -0.99 -10.89 4.41
C VAL A 275 -2.14 -11.70 4.97
N PHE A 276 -1.93 -12.99 5.27
CA PHE A 276 -2.94 -13.85 5.90
C PHE A 276 -3.51 -13.24 7.19
N LYS A 277 -2.63 -12.76 8.07
CA LYS A 277 -3.05 -12.10 9.33
C LYS A 277 -3.91 -10.85 9.08
N ALA A 278 -3.56 -10.06 8.06
CA ALA A 278 -4.34 -8.87 7.71
C ALA A 278 -5.75 -9.25 7.21
N LEU A 279 -5.86 -10.28 6.37
CA LEU A 279 -7.14 -10.82 5.91
C LEU A 279 -7.95 -11.39 7.08
N ALA A 280 -7.33 -12.16 7.96
CA ALA A 280 -7.97 -12.72 9.15
C ALA A 280 -8.50 -11.63 10.09
N LEU A 281 -7.83 -10.47 10.20
CA LEU A 281 -8.33 -9.31 10.93
C LEU A 281 -9.47 -8.57 10.19
N GLY A 282 -9.79 -8.98 8.97
CA GLY A 282 -10.90 -8.48 8.17
C GLY A 282 -10.55 -7.44 7.11
N ALA A 283 -9.27 -7.27 6.76
CA ALA A 283 -8.92 -6.49 5.58
C ALA A 283 -9.32 -7.21 4.30
N ASP A 284 -9.77 -6.49 3.28
CA ASP A 284 -10.05 -7.05 1.94
C ASP A 284 -8.76 -7.37 1.17
N ALA A 285 -7.72 -6.56 1.33
CA ALA A 285 -6.40 -6.75 0.73
C ALA A 285 -5.37 -5.84 1.41
N VAL A 286 -4.11 -5.96 1.01
CA VAL A 286 -3.00 -5.20 1.60
C VAL A 286 -2.22 -4.38 0.59
N LEU A 287 -1.58 -3.30 1.05
CA LEU A 287 -0.57 -2.57 0.27
C LEU A 287 0.81 -2.73 0.91
N ILE A 288 1.81 -2.92 0.07
CA ILE A 288 3.20 -3.02 0.47
C ILE A 288 4.02 -1.99 -0.32
N ALA A 289 4.69 -1.05 0.35
CA ALA A 289 5.44 0.02 -0.33
C ALA A 289 6.95 -0.26 -0.41
N ARG A 290 7.68 -0.13 0.70
CA ARG A 290 9.16 -0.17 0.74
C ARG A 290 9.77 -1.43 0.13
N PRO A 291 9.27 -2.65 0.37
CA PRO A 291 9.79 -3.86 -0.28
C PRO A 291 9.66 -3.85 -1.80
N PHE A 292 8.59 -3.27 -2.36
CA PHE A 292 8.48 -3.11 -3.81
C PHE A 292 9.50 -2.10 -4.37
N VAL A 293 9.85 -1.05 -3.61
CA VAL A 293 10.98 -0.17 -4.01
C VAL A 293 12.26 -0.97 -4.08
N THR A 294 12.54 -1.79 -3.06
CA THR A 294 13.73 -2.66 -3.06
C THR A 294 13.69 -3.65 -4.24
N ALA A 295 12.53 -4.20 -4.55
CA ALA A 295 12.33 -5.09 -5.69
C ALA A 295 12.66 -4.41 -7.03
N VAL A 296 12.15 -3.21 -7.26
CA VAL A 296 12.47 -2.42 -8.46
C VAL A 296 13.96 -2.09 -8.55
N TYR A 297 14.57 -1.65 -7.45
CA TYR A 297 15.99 -1.30 -7.44
C TYR A 297 16.91 -2.52 -7.66
N GLY A 298 16.54 -3.67 -7.14
CA GLY A 298 17.33 -4.90 -7.20
C GLY A 298 17.12 -5.75 -8.45
N GLY A 299 15.98 -5.64 -9.14
CA GLY A 299 15.70 -6.53 -10.27
C GLY A 299 14.71 -5.97 -11.29
N ALA A 300 14.39 -4.67 -11.24
CA ALA A 300 13.37 -4.07 -12.11
C ALA A 300 12.06 -4.90 -12.10
N GLN A 301 11.45 -5.18 -13.27
CA GLN A 301 10.22 -5.96 -13.37
C GLN A 301 10.38 -7.40 -12.85
N GLU A 302 11.54 -8.04 -13.11
CA GLU A 302 11.83 -9.39 -12.59
C GLU A 302 11.94 -9.39 -11.06
N GLY A 303 12.45 -8.32 -10.47
CA GLY A 303 12.48 -8.15 -9.02
C GLY A 303 11.09 -8.02 -8.41
N VAL A 304 10.17 -7.31 -9.09
CA VAL A 304 8.76 -7.22 -8.71
C VAL A 304 8.12 -8.61 -8.74
N GLN A 305 8.30 -9.35 -9.85
CA GLN A 305 7.78 -10.72 -10.00
C GLN A 305 8.30 -11.63 -8.89
N ALA A 306 9.61 -11.63 -8.64
CA ALA A 306 10.22 -12.48 -7.60
C ALA A 306 9.65 -12.19 -6.19
N TYR A 307 9.31 -10.93 -5.90
CA TYR A 307 8.68 -10.59 -4.62
C TYR A 307 7.22 -11.03 -4.57
N VAL A 308 6.47 -10.90 -5.65
CA VAL A 308 5.08 -11.37 -5.74
C VAL A 308 5.02 -12.90 -5.60
N ASP A 309 5.87 -13.63 -6.31
CA ASP A 309 5.96 -15.10 -6.22
C ASP A 309 6.24 -15.57 -4.79
N LYS A 310 7.18 -14.90 -4.10
CA LYS A 310 7.46 -15.16 -2.69
C LYS A 310 6.23 -14.95 -1.81
N LEU A 311 5.53 -13.83 -1.97
CA LEU A 311 4.35 -13.52 -1.16
C LEU A 311 3.21 -14.51 -1.42
N GLN A 312 3.02 -14.91 -2.69
CA GLN A 312 1.99 -15.87 -3.07
C GLN A 312 2.26 -17.25 -2.49
N ALA A 313 3.50 -17.74 -2.61
CA ALA A 313 3.89 -19.03 -2.07
C ALA A 313 3.71 -19.09 -0.54
N GLU A 314 4.13 -18.04 0.18
CA GLU A 314 3.99 -17.96 1.63
C GLU A 314 2.52 -17.83 2.07
N LEU A 315 1.69 -17.10 1.32
CA LEU A 315 0.26 -16.97 1.60
C LEU A 315 -0.45 -18.33 1.40
N ALA A 316 -0.20 -18.98 0.26
CA ALA A 316 -0.81 -20.26 -0.05
C ALA A 316 -0.42 -21.35 0.95
N ASP A 317 0.85 -21.41 1.35
CA ASP A 317 1.34 -22.33 2.39
C ASP A 317 0.65 -22.06 3.75
N THR A 318 0.56 -20.78 4.15
CA THR A 318 -0.13 -20.41 5.40
C THR A 318 -1.61 -20.77 5.35
N MET A 319 -2.29 -20.52 4.25
CA MET A 319 -3.70 -20.87 4.04
C MET A 319 -3.91 -22.40 4.16
N ALA A 320 -3.08 -23.20 3.48
CA ALA A 320 -3.14 -24.65 3.55
C ALA A 320 -2.94 -25.16 4.98
N MET A 321 -1.98 -24.58 5.74
CA MET A 321 -1.70 -24.96 7.13
C MET A 321 -2.79 -24.51 8.13
N CYS A 322 -3.70 -23.65 7.71
CA CYS A 322 -4.84 -23.19 8.51
C CYS A 322 -6.19 -23.72 8.00
N GLY A 323 -6.17 -24.63 7.01
CA GLY A 323 -7.41 -25.22 6.45
C GLY A 323 -8.23 -24.28 5.57
N ALA A 324 -7.65 -23.19 5.06
CA ALA A 324 -8.30 -22.25 4.15
C ALA A 324 -7.93 -22.57 2.69
N HIS A 325 -8.94 -22.79 1.83
CA HIS A 325 -8.75 -23.07 0.41
C HIS A 325 -9.02 -21.85 -0.49
N SER A 326 -9.67 -20.83 0.06
CA SER A 326 -9.94 -19.54 -0.60
C SER A 326 -9.78 -18.39 0.40
N LEU A 327 -9.71 -17.15 -0.10
CA LEU A 327 -9.67 -15.98 0.78
C LEU A 327 -10.94 -15.83 1.64
N ALA A 328 -12.06 -16.38 1.18
CA ALA A 328 -13.33 -16.33 1.90
C ALA A 328 -13.39 -17.25 3.13
N ASP A 329 -12.49 -18.23 3.21
CA ASP A 329 -12.38 -19.13 4.35
C ASP A 329 -11.59 -18.51 5.52
N ILE A 330 -10.86 -17.42 5.26
CA ILE A 330 -9.98 -16.78 6.24
C ILE A 330 -10.83 -15.92 7.19
N ASP A 331 -10.76 -16.20 8.48
CA ASP A 331 -11.46 -15.44 9.52
C ASP A 331 -10.61 -15.26 10.80
N ARG A 332 -11.14 -14.50 11.76
CA ARG A 332 -10.43 -14.16 13.00
C ARG A 332 -10.11 -15.35 13.89
N SER A 333 -10.88 -16.45 13.84
CA SER A 333 -10.63 -17.65 14.63
C SER A 333 -9.30 -18.34 14.26
N MET A 334 -8.79 -18.04 13.07
CA MET A 334 -7.46 -18.49 12.61
C MET A 334 -6.30 -17.71 13.24
N LEU A 335 -6.60 -16.74 14.12
CA LEU A 335 -5.61 -16.04 14.93
C LEU A 335 -5.74 -16.40 16.41
N PHE A 336 -4.62 -16.60 17.07
CA PHE A 336 -4.60 -16.92 18.50
C PHE A 336 -5.06 -15.71 19.33
N GLY A 337 -6.07 -15.90 20.16
CA GLY A 337 -6.59 -14.86 21.06
C GLY A 337 -7.69 -13.99 20.48
N PHE A 338 -8.26 -14.33 19.32
CA PHE A 338 -9.38 -13.65 18.67
C PHE A 338 -10.62 -14.54 18.61
#